data_a6da739dc14510652343434d4f238d33
#
_entry.id   a6da739dc14510652343434d4f238d33
#
_cell.length_a   1.000
_cell.length_b   1.000
_cell.length_c   1.000
_cell.angle_alpha   90.00
_cell.angle_beta   90.00
_cell.angle_gamma   90.00
#
_symmetry.space_group_name_H-M   'P 1'
#
loop_
_entity.id
_entity.type
_entity.pdbx_description
1 polymer ?
#
loop_
_entity_poly.entity_id
_entity_poly.type
_entity_poly.pdbx_seq_one_letter_code
_entity_poly.pdbx_strand_id
1 'polypeptide(L)'
;MKRIFALLLAFAMVFTLAACGGKTEEPATTEAPATTEAPATTAAPATTEAPAATEEPAAADISVAMITDYGDITDQSFNQTTYEACKEYCEANGIEFNYFKPASDSDDDRVAMIEKAIDEGFTVIVTPGYAFANALKATAGDNSDVKFVAIDVSAGDFGDDYTLPENLYSAVYQEELCGYMAGYAAVKLGYTKLGYLGGMAVPAVVRYGYGFLQGADAAAAELGVEVECNYAYGNQFFGDADITAAMDVWYQAGTECVFACGGGIFTSAAEAAAKVGGKVIGVDVDQAPTIDGLYGEGMTVTSAMKGLAPTTKNQLANVKDGKFAGGKIETLGLVSDTPADNYVQIPESTQYCDSFTADDYALLLPFAIG
;
A
#
# COMPACT_ATOMS: atom_id res chain seq x y z
N MET A 1 -11.35 23.16 47.09
CA MET A 1 -10.07 23.46 47.72
C MET A 1 -9.14 22.28 47.54
N LYS A 2 -8.16 22.41 46.69
CA LYS A 2 -6.74 22.00 46.78
C LYS A 2 -6.18 21.96 45.36
N ARG A 3 -5.41 23.02 45.06
CA ARG A 3 -4.59 23.13 43.86
C ARG A 3 -3.37 22.22 44.01
N ILE A 4 -2.98 21.49 42.96
CA ILE A 4 -1.67 20.83 42.89
C ILE A 4 -0.96 21.36 41.63
N PHE A 5 0.24 21.88 41.86
CA PHE A 5 1.18 22.53 40.94
C PHE A 5 1.71 21.57 39.90
N ALA A 6 1.79 22.05 38.64
CA ALA A 6 2.59 21.46 37.58
C ALA A 6 4.02 21.99 37.67
N LEU A 7 5.01 21.09 37.72
CA LEU A 7 6.43 21.44 37.57
C LEU A 7 6.85 21.30 36.11
N LEU A 8 7.21 22.43 35.49
CA LEU A 8 7.91 22.52 34.22
C LEU A 8 9.41 22.26 34.47
N LEU A 9 9.97 21.25 33.81
CA LEU A 9 11.43 21.07 33.73
C LEU A 9 11.85 21.43 32.28
N ALA A 10 12.42 22.63 32.13
CA ALA A 10 13.09 23.07 30.92
C ALA A 10 14.53 22.51 30.92
N PHE A 11 14.90 21.73 29.89
CA PHE A 11 16.26 21.34 29.60
C PHE A 11 16.80 22.25 28.49
N ALA A 12 17.72 23.15 28.88
CA ALA A 12 18.49 23.98 27.96
C ALA A 12 19.73 23.21 27.54
N MET A 13 19.89 22.87 26.27
CA MET A 13 21.16 22.41 25.70
C MET A 13 21.89 23.61 25.09
N VAL A 14 23.05 23.92 25.67
CA VAL A 14 24.01 24.90 25.18
C VAL A 14 24.83 24.26 24.06
N PHE A 15 24.79 24.83 22.86
CA PHE A 15 25.74 24.55 21.80
C PHE A 15 26.95 25.47 21.94
N THR A 16 28.13 24.89 22.18
CA THR A 16 29.38 25.57 22.06
C THR A 16 29.92 25.46 20.63
N LEU A 17 30.04 26.62 19.97
CA LEU A 17 30.84 26.77 18.75
C LEU A 17 32.34 26.77 19.13
N ALA A 18 33.13 25.94 18.47
CA ALA A 18 34.57 26.11 18.38
C ALA A 18 34.92 26.46 16.92
N ALA A 19 35.34 27.69 16.73
CA ALA A 19 35.95 28.19 15.51
C ALA A 19 37.50 28.06 15.59
N CYS A 20 38.09 27.58 14.52
CA CYS A 20 39.49 27.83 14.11
C CYS A 20 39.51 27.58 12.61
N GLY A 21 39.80 28.50 11.72
CA GLY A 21 40.92 29.44 11.67
C GLY A 21 41.83 29.06 10.54
N GLY A 22 41.60 29.60 9.34
CA GLY A 22 42.52 30.18 8.39
C GLY A 22 43.49 29.31 7.59
N LYS A 23 43.39 29.30 6.26
CA LYS A 23 44.31 30.01 5.38
C LYS A 23 43.92 29.92 3.92
N THR A 24 43.79 31.07 3.34
CA THR A 24 43.74 31.42 1.93
C THR A 24 45.07 31.17 1.24
N GLU A 25 45.09 30.61 0.06
CA GLU A 25 46.07 30.92 -0.98
C GLU A 25 45.41 30.75 -2.37
N GLU A 26 45.43 31.83 -3.11
CA GLU A 26 45.07 32.01 -4.51
C GLU A 26 46.38 32.14 -5.32
N PRO A 27 46.37 32.35 -6.65
CA PRO A 27 46.46 31.33 -7.70
C PRO A 27 47.73 31.47 -8.51
N ALA A 28 48.05 30.50 -9.32
CA ALA A 28 49.11 30.65 -10.34
C ALA A 28 48.57 30.32 -11.75
N THR A 29 48.81 31.27 -12.58
CA THR A 29 48.49 31.47 -13.97
C THR A 29 49.24 30.54 -14.95
N THR A 30 48.54 30.17 -16.04
CA THR A 30 48.85 30.23 -17.47
C THR A 30 50.16 29.59 -17.97
N GLU A 31 50.02 28.62 -18.88
CA GLU A 31 50.71 28.63 -20.20
C GLU A 31 50.04 27.66 -21.18
N ALA A 32 49.76 28.16 -22.39
CA ALA A 32 49.60 27.48 -23.65
C ALA A 32 50.58 28.16 -24.62
N PRO A 33 50.80 27.69 -25.85
CA PRO A 33 50.59 26.45 -26.58
C PRO A 33 51.87 26.00 -27.33
N ALA A 34 51.90 24.80 -27.85
CA ALA A 34 52.80 24.44 -28.94
C ALA A 34 52.11 23.59 -30.02
N THR A 35 52.38 23.96 -31.22
CA THR A 35 51.81 23.66 -32.53
C THR A 35 52.23 22.29 -33.07
N THR A 36 51.30 21.69 -33.83
CA THR A 36 51.36 21.12 -35.20
C THR A 36 52.34 19.98 -35.48
N GLU A 37 51.79 18.82 -35.85
CA GLU A 37 52.16 18.06 -37.04
C GLU A 37 51.06 17.10 -37.48
N ALA A 38 50.70 17.14 -38.75
CA ALA A 38 49.96 16.14 -39.49
C ALA A 38 50.80 15.81 -40.76
N PRO A 39 50.48 14.83 -41.58
CA PRO A 39 49.66 13.64 -41.49
C PRO A 39 50.36 12.35 -41.94
N ALA A 40 49.90 11.18 -41.63
CA ALA A 40 50.23 9.94 -42.30
C ALA A 40 48.98 9.07 -42.57
N THR A 41 48.71 8.95 -43.81
CA THR A 41 48.04 7.92 -44.64
C THR A 41 47.25 6.77 -43.97
N THR A 42 45.99 6.80 -44.25
CA THR A 42 45.07 5.74 -44.78
C THR A 42 45.39 4.27 -44.46
N ALA A 43 44.58 3.68 -43.59
CA ALA A 43 44.22 2.26 -43.62
C ALA A 43 42.69 2.11 -43.74
N ALA A 44 42.24 1.16 -44.56
CA ALA A 44 40.86 0.89 -44.91
C ALA A 44 40.01 0.50 -43.70
N PRO A 45 38.67 0.72 -43.73
CA PRO A 45 37.80 0.47 -42.60
C PRO A 45 37.64 -1.04 -42.34
N ALA A 46 37.92 -1.43 -41.09
CA ALA A 46 37.49 -2.72 -40.59
C ALA A 46 35.96 -2.72 -40.50
N THR A 47 35.35 -3.72 -41.07
CA THR A 47 33.92 -4.03 -40.92
C THR A 47 33.57 -4.06 -39.43
N THR A 48 32.78 -3.07 -39.01
CA THR A 48 32.12 -3.07 -37.70
C THR A 48 31.11 -4.19 -37.71
N GLU A 49 31.37 -5.26 -36.99
CA GLU A 49 30.33 -6.21 -36.62
C GLU A 49 29.20 -5.44 -35.93
N ALA A 50 27.98 -5.63 -36.43
CA ALA A 50 26.79 -5.12 -35.78
C ALA A 50 26.76 -5.65 -34.35
N PRO A 51 26.30 -4.83 -33.34
CA PRO A 51 26.11 -5.34 -32.01
C PRO A 51 25.16 -6.55 -32.07
N ALA A 52 25.57 -7.67 -31.45
CA ALA A 52 24.71 -8.81 -31.27
C ALA A 52 23.39 -8.33 -30.68
N ALA A 53 22.30 -8.65 -31.32
CA ALA A 53 20.98 -8.44 -30.74
C ALA A 53 20.97 -9.14 -29.37
N THR A 54 20.74 -8.39 -28.32
CA THR A 54 20.47 -8.94 -27.01
C THR A 54 19.18 -9.76 -27.20
N GLU A 55 19.30 -11.09 -27.17
CA GLU A 55 18.11 -11.96 -27.14
C GLU A 55 17.28 -11.53 -25.94
N GLU A 56 16.03 -11.12 -26.18
CA GLU A 56 15.06 -11.00 -25.08
C GLU A 56 15.00 -12.34 -24.38
N PRO A 57 15.02 -12.36 -23.02
CA PRO A 57 14.89 -13.63 -22.29
C PRO A 57 13.61 -14.33 -22.76
N ALA A 58 13.71 -15.61 -23.09
CA ALA A 58 12.54 -16.41 -23.43
C ALA A 58 11.55 -16.36 -22.29
N ALA A 59 10.25 -16.13 -22.61
CA ALA A 59 9.20 -16.13 -21.60
C ALA A 59 9.25 -17.42 -20.77
N ALA A 60 9.28 -17.28 -19.45
CA ALA A 60 9.33 -18.43 -18.57
C ALA A 60 7.99 -19.17 -18.59
N ASP A 61 8.04 -20.51 -18.61
CA ASP A 61 6.87 -21.32 -18.37
C ASP A 61 6.60 -21.30 -16.85
N ILE A 62 5.54 -20.58 -16.44
CA ILE A 62 5.21 -20.37 -15.03
C ILE A 62 3.84 -20.95 -14.69
N SER A 63 3.69 -21.38 -13.44
CA SER A 63 2.41 -21.72 -12.81
C SER A 63 2.29 -20.97 -11.49
N VAL A 64 1.10 -20.48 -11.17
CA VAL A 64 0.88 -19.54 -10.08
C VAL A 64 -0.01 -20.13 -9.01
N ALA A 65 0.43 -20.11 -7.77
CA ALA A 65 -0.40 -20.39 -6.60
C ALA A 65 -0.53 -19.12 -5.73
N MET A 66 -1.75 -18.82 -5.29
CA MET A 66 -1.99 -17.84 -4.24
C MET A 66 -2.27 -18.57 -2.93
N ILE A 67 -1.62 -18.16 -1.85
CA ILE A 67 -1.93 -18.65 -0.50
C ILE A 67 -2.65 -17.51 0.23
N THR A 68 -3.92 -17.68 0.62
CA THR A 68 -4.61 -16.66 1.42
C THR A 68 -3.97 -16.58 2.81
N ASP A 69 -4.10 -15.42 3.47
CA ASP A 69 -3.88 -15.38 4.91
C ASP A 69 -4.92 -16.29 5.62
N TYR A 70 -5.45 -15.95 6.79
CA TYR A 70 -6.59 -16.68 7.35
C TYR A 70 -7.96 -16.18 6.82
N GLY A 71 -7.96 -15.09 6.01
CA GLY A 71 -9.14 -14.53 5.36
C GLY A 71 -9.71 -15.42 4.26
N ASP A 72 -10.70 -14.92 3.55
CA ASP A 72 -11.37 -15.63 2.47
C ASP A 72 -11.25 -14.85 1.16
N ILE A 73 -11.23 -15.57 0.04
CA ILE A 73 -11.24 -14.97 -1.30
C ILE A 73 -12.57 -14.26 -1.63
N THR A 74 -13.48 -14.18 -0.70
CA THR A 74 -14.79 -13.51 -0.80
C THR A 74 -14.92 -12.35 0.19
N ASP A 75 -13.79 -11.83 0.71
CA ASP A 75 -13.75 -10.73 1.69
C ASP A 75 -14.13 -9.36 1.11
N GLN A 76 -14.33 -9.30 -0.22
CA GLN A 76 -14.68 -8.09 -0.99
C GLN A 76 -13.66 -6.94 -0.81
N SER A 77 -12.40 -7.29 -0.54
CA SER A 77 -11.30 -6.39 -0.29
C SER A 77 -9.96 -7.07 -0.63
N PHE A 78 -9.11 -7.29 0.36
CA PHE A 78 -7.70 -7.62 0.26
C PHE A 78 -7.43 -8.98 -0.40
N ASN A 79 -7.96 -10.08 0.17
CA ASN A 79 -7.73 -11.43 -0.36
C ASN A 79 -8.44 -11.64 -1.70
N GLN A 80 -9.70 -11.20 -1.81
CA GLN A 80 -10.47 -11.32 -3.05
C GLN A 80 -9.77 -10.60 -4.19
N THR A 81 -9.33 -9.35 -3.99
CA THR A 81 -8.68 -8.57 -5.04
C THR A 81 -7.37 -9.21 -5.52
N THR A 82 -6.57 -9.74 -4.60
CA THR A 82 -5.33 -10.44 -4.94
C THR A 82 -5.62 -11.74 -5.70
N TYR A 83 -6.64 -12.50 -5.25
CA TYR A 83 -7.09 -13.71 -5.93
C TYR A 83 -7.58 -13.45 -7.35
N GLU A 84 -8.45 -12.46 -7.52
CA GLU A 84 -8.99 -12.09 -8.83
C GLU A 84 -7.89 -11.59 -9.75
N ALA A 85 -6.94 -10.81 -9.27
CA ALA A 85 -5.80 -10.34 -10.04
C ALA A 85 -4.90 -11.49 -10.54
N CYS A 86 -4.61 -12.47 -9.68
CA CYS A 86 -3.89 -13.68 -10.07
C CYS A 86 -4.67 -14.47 -11.14
N LYS A 87 -5.93 -14.73 -10.86
CA LYS A 87 -6.82 -15.50 -11.74
C LYS A 87 -6.96 -14.87 -13.12
N GLU A 88 -7.32 -13.58 -13.18
CA GLU A 88 -7.48 -12.85 -14.43
C GLU A 88 -6.20 -12.81 -15.26
N TYR A 89 -5.05 -12.55 -14.60
CA TYR A 89 -3.77 -12.53 -15.28
C TYR A 89 -3.43 -13.91 -15.86
N CYS A 90 -3.61 -14.96 -15.09
CA CYS A 90 -3.30 -16.32 -15.49
C CYS A 90 -4.23 -16.80 -16.62
N GLU A 91 -5.54 -16.56 -16.52
CA GLU A 91 -6.52 -16.89 -17.57
C GLU A 91 -6.18 -16.16 -18.90
N ALA A 92 -5.86 -14.87 -18.84
CA ALA A 92 -5.51 -14.08 -20.01
C ALA A 92 -4.21 -14.53 -20.69
N ASN A 93 -3.31 -15.19 -19.95
CA ASN A 93 -2.01 -15.65 -20.46
C ASN A 93 -1.88 -17.18 -20.63
N GLY A 94 -2.94 -17.95 -20.36
CA GLY A 94 -2.92 -19.41 -20.44
C GLY A 94 -2.01 -20.07 -19.41
N ILE A 95 -1.86 -19.45 -18.22
CA ILE A 95 -1.03 -19.89 -17.12
C ILE A 95 -1.90 -20.70 -16.14
N GLU A 96 -1.36 -21.82 -15.63
CA GLU A 96 -2.03 -22.59 -14.57
C GLU A 96 -2.11 -21.77 -13.29
N PHE A 97 -3.31 -21.76 -12.66
CA PHE A 97 -3.56 -21.03 -11.42
C PHE A 97 -4.36 -21.87 -10.44
N ASN A 98 -3.97 -21.84 -9.17
CA ASN A 98 -4.74 -22.38 -8.06
C ASN A 98 -4.57 -21.48 -6.81
N TYR A 99 -5.43 -21.64 -5.81
CA TYR A 99 -5.25 -21.01 -4.51
C TYR A 99 -5.34 -22.04 -3.38
N PHE A 100 -4.69 -21.73 -2.28
CA PHE A 100 -4.65 -22.55 -1.08
C PHE A 100 -5.03 -21.69 0.12
N LYS A 101 -5.77 -22.30 1.05
CA LYS A 101 -6.16 -21.63 2.29
C LYS A 101 -5.56 -22.40 3.46
N PRO A 102 -4.79 -21.72 4.36
CA PRO A 102 -4.32 -22.31 5.59
C PRO A 102 -5.46 -22.82 6.47
N ALA A 103 -5.24 -23.88 7.23
CA ALA A 103 -6.27 -24.45 8.09
C ALA A 103 -6.58 -23.57 9.30
N SER A 104 -5.60 -22.78 9.75
CA SER A 104 -5.73 -21.81 10.84
C SER A 104 -4.83 -20.59 10.63
N ASP A 105 -4.97 -19.58 11.50
CA ASP A 105 -4.07 -18.43 11.56
C ASP A 105 -2.78 -18.79 12.30
N SER A 106 -1.97 -19.67 11.71
CA SER A 106 -0.67 -20.07 12.25
C SER A 106 0.41 -20.08 11.18
N ASP A 107 1.66 -19.81 11.59
CA ASP A 107 2.81 -19.86 10.70
C ASP A 107 3.00 -21.27 10.13
N ASP A 108 2.81 -22.31 10.94
CA ASP A 108 2.94 -23.70 10.51
C ASP A 108 1.95 -24.07 9.40
N ASP A 109 0.70 -23.63 9.51
CA ASP A 109 -0.30 -23.87 8.47
C ASP A 109 -0.03 -23.08 7.19
N ARG A 110 0.53 -21.85 7.29
CA ARG A 110 0.99 -21.08 6.12
C ARG A 110 2.16 -21.76 5.43
N VAL A 111 3.16 -22.22 6.20
CA VAL A 111 4.29 -23.00 5.67
C VAL A 111 3.78 -24.24 4.97
N ALA A 112 2.90 -25.01 5.59
CA ALA A 112 2.35 -26.24 5.01
C ALA A 112 1.63 -25.99 3.67
N MET A 113 0.93 -24.84 3.51
CA MET A 113 0.27 -24.50 2.25
C MET A 113 1.26 -24.05 1.18
N ILE A 114 2.31 -23.32 1.56
CA ILE A 114 3.40 -22.95 0.63
C ILE A 114 4.11 -24.21 0.13
N GLU A 115 4.54 -25.10 1.04
CA GLU A 115 5.19 -26.36 0.69
C GLU A 115 4.30 -27.22 -0.20
N LYS A 116 3.02 -27.34 0.12
CA LYS A 116 2.05 -28.06 -0.69
C LYS A 116 1.96 -27.51 -2.12
N ALA A 117 1.90 -26.18 -2.28
CA ALA A 117 1.86 -25.57 -3.61
C ALA A 117 3.15 -25.87 -4.39
N ILE A 118 4.32 -25.82 -3.73
CA ILE A 118 5.61 -26.16 -4.33
C ILE A 118 5.64 -27.63 -4.74
N ASP A 119 5.19 -28.54 -3.87
CA ASP A 119 5.13 -29.97 -4.16
C ASP A 119 4.17 -30.31 -5.32
N GLU A 120 3.11 -29.52 -5.51
CA GLU A 120 2.21 -29.63 -6.67
C GLU A 120 2.80 -29.03 -7.96
N GLY A 121 4.00 -28.40 -7.89
CA GLY A 121 4.74 -27.91 -9.05
C GLY A 121 4.52 -26.45 -9.39
N PHE A 122 3.90 -25.66 -8.52
CA PHE A 122 3.76 -24.20 -8.72
C PHE A 122 5.11 -23.49 -8.59
N THR A 123 5.43 -22.65 -9.57
CA THR A 123 6.71 -21.94 -9.66
C THR A 123 6.66 -20.50 -9.19
N VAL A 124 5.46 -19.96 -8.98
CA VAL A 124 5.23 -18.60 -8.43
C VAL A 124 4.22 -18.70 -7.30
N ILE A 125 4.60 -18.21 -6.12
CA ILE A 125 3.76 -18.20 -4.93
C ILE A 125 3.43 -16.74 -4.58
N VAL A 126 2.14 -16.38 -4.55
CA VAL A 126 1.65 -15.05 -4.16
C VAL A 126 1.04 -15.15 -2.76
N THR A 127 1.53 -14.31 -1.84
CA THR A 127 1.11 -14.33 -0.43
C THR A 127 0.68 -12.93 0.02
N PRO A 128 -0.64 -12.66 0.08
CA PRO A 128 -1.15 -11.40 0.64
C PRO A 128 -1.18 -11.45 2.17
N GLY A 129 -0.55 -10.46 2.80
CA GLY A 129 -0.67 -10.20 4.23
C GLY A 129 0.63 -10.33 5.03
N TYR A 130 0.79 -9.41 5.98
CA TYR A 130 1.93 -9.28 6.88
C TYR A 130 2.26 -10.60 7.63
N ALA A 131 1.24 -11.41 7.91
CA ALA A 131 1.35 -12.66 8.65
C ALA A 131 2.19 -13.73 7.93
N PHE A 132 2.49 -13.54 6.64
CA PHE A 132 3.34 -14.46 5.89
C PHE A 132 4.84 -14.30 6.17
N ALA A 133 5.28 -13.27 6.89
CA ALA A 133 6.70 -13.00 7.11
C ALA A 133 7.49 -14.22 7.59
N ASN A 134 7.00 -14.92 8.62
CA ASN A 134 7.69 -16.11 9.16
C ASN A 134 7.64 -17.31 8.20
N ALA A 135 6.52 -17.52 7.53
CA ALA A 135 6.40 -18.61 6.55
C ALA A 135 7.33 -18.38 5.35
N LEU A 136 7.43 -17.15 4.85
CA LEU A 136 8.37 -16.78 3.77
C LEU A 136 9.83 -16.92 4.20
N LYS A 137 10.18 -16.55 5.44
CA LYS A 137 11.51 -16.79 5.99
C LYS A 137 11.88 -18.26 6.04
N ALA A 138 10.90 -19.12 6.35
CA ALA A 138 11.10 -20.54 6.45
C ALA A 138 11.22 -21.23 5.09
N THR A 139 10.60 -20.69 4.03
CA THR A 139 10.45 -21.40 2.76
C THR A 139 11.22 -20.81 1.59
N ALA A 140 11.33 -19.48 1.50
CA ALA A 140 11.84 -18.83 0.29
C ALA A 140 13.33 -19.16 0.02
N GLY A 141 14.16 -19.18 1.06
CA GLY A 141 15.59 -19.44 0.92
C GLY A 141 15.93 -20.84 0.41
N ASP A 142 15.14 -21.82 0.81
CA ASP A 142 15.35 -23.23 0.46
C ASP A 142 14.77 -23.58 -0.92
N ASN A 143 13.94 -22.72 -1.52
CA ASN A 143 13.26 -22.93 -2.79
C ASN A 143 13.64 -21.86 -3.81
N SER A 144 14.92 -21.74 -4.16
CA SER A 144 15.47 -20.68 -5.01
C SER A 144 14.87 -20.61 -6.43
N ASP A 145 14.34 -21.73 -6.93
CA ASP A 145 13.72 -21.83 -8.26
C ASP A 145 12.27 -21.30 -8.27
N VAL A 146 11.65 -21.19 -7.10
CA VAL A 146 10.30 -20.64 -6.93
C VAL A 146 10.39 -19.13 -6.71
N LYS A 147 9.50 -18.35 -7.33
CA LYS A 147 9.40 -16.90 -7.11
C LYS A 147 8.28 -16.61 -6.12
N PHE A 148 8.60 -15.81 -5.11
CA PHE A 148 7.66 -15.41 -4.07
C PHE A 148 7.31 -13.93 -4.24
N VAL A 149 6.02 -13.66 -4.34
CA VAL A 149 5.46 -12.29 -4.41
C VAL A 149 4.65 -12.07 -3.14
N ALA A 150 5.23 -11.35 -2.19
CA ALA A 150 4.57 -10.98 -0.95
C ALA A 150 3.92 -9.60 -1.07
N ILE A 151 2.76 -9.43 -0.45
CA ILE A 151 2.02 -8.17 -0.38
C ILE A 151 1.77 -7.83 1.08
N ASP A 152 2.05 -6.58 1.47
CA ASP A 152 1.97 -6.06 2.85
C ASP A 152 2.89 -6.76 3.86
N VAL A 153 4.04 -7.29 3.41
CA VAL A 153 5.07 -7.79 4.33
C VAL A 153 6.23 -6.79 4.36
N SER A 154 6.36 -6.07 5.47
CA SER A 154 7.36 -5.01 5.65
C SER A 154 8.69 -5.55 6.20
N ALA A 155 9.72 -4.70 6.15
CA ALA A 155 11.00 -5.01 6.79
C ALA A 155 10.86 -5.30 8.29
N GLY A 156 9.96 -4.58 8.98
CA GLY A 156 9.68 -4.82 10.40
C GLY A 156 9.06 -6.18 10.67
N ASP A 157 8.22 -6.70 9.76
CA ASP A 157 7.61 -8.03 9.89
C ASP A 157 8.65 -9.14 9.68
N PHE A 158 9.59 -8.96 8.74
CA PHE A 158 10.71 -9.90 8.56
C PHE A 158 11.72 -9.84 9.70
N GLY A 159 11.85 -8.68 10.37
CA GLY A 159 12.87 -8.40 11.38
C GLY A 159 14.15 -7.82 10.79
N ASP A 160 14.84 -6.99 11.58
CA ASP A 160 15.94 -6.13 11.14
C ASP A 160 17.16 -6.90 10.58
N ASP A 161 17.35 -8.15 10.99
CA ASP A 161 18.48 -9.01 10.59
C ASP A 161 18.19 -9.88 9.37
N TYR A 162 16.97 -9.85 8.81
CA TYR A 162 16.60 -10.71 7.69
C TYR A 162 16.93 -10.04 6.35
N THR A 163 17.70 -10.74 5.54
CA THR A 163 17.99 -10.35 4.16
C THR A 163 17.11 -11.17 3.22
N LEU A 164 16.29 -10.49 2.42
CA LEU A 164 15.42 -11.16 1.46
C LEU A 164 16.27 -11.89 0.41
N PRO A 165 15.98 -13.16 0.12
CA PRO A 165 16.63 -13.87 -0.98
C PRO A 165 16.16 -13.32 -2.33
N GLU A 166 16.98 -13.50 -3.38
CA GLU A 166 16.75 -12.98 -4.74
C GLU A 166 15.47 -13.50 -5.41
N ASN A 167 14.85 -14.52 -4.87
CA ASN A 167 13.58 -15.07 -5.33
C ASN A 167 12.35 -14.57 -4.54
N LEU A 168 12.53 -13.67 -3.58
CA LEU A 168 11.45 -13.08 -2.78
C LEU A 168 11.36 -11.57 -3.05
N TYR A 169 10.21 -11.12 -3.52
CA TYR A 169 9.80 -9.72 -3.63
C TYR A 169 8.70 -9.42 -2.63
N SER A 170 8.71 -8.25 -2.02
CA SER A 170 7.59 -7.76 -1.24
C SER A 170 7.19 -6.35 -1.64
N ALA A 171 5.91 -6.05 -1.61
CA ALA A 171 5.36 -4.71 -1.75
C ALA A 171 4.64 -4.29 -0.46
N VAL A 172 4.88 -3.06 -0.03
CA VAL A 172 4.09 -2.34 0.98
C VAL A 172 3.59 -1.04 0.39
N TYR A 173 2.57 -0.43 0.98
CA TYR A 173 1.95 0.76 0.41
C TYR A 173 2.03 1.94 1.36
N GLN A 174 1.89 3.15 0.80
CA GLN A 174 1.77 4.39 1.57
C GLN A 174 0.29 4.62 1.92
N GLU A 175 -0.29 3.74 2.74
CA GLU A 175 -1.71 3.80 3.12
C GLU A 175 -2.06 5.08 3.87
N GLU A 176 -1.09 5.72 4.51
CA GLU A 176 -1.26 7.04 5.11
C GLU A 176 -1.72 8.10 4.11
N LEU A 177 -1.32 7.97 2.84
CA LEU A 177 -1.69 8.93 1.80
C LEU A 177 -3.15 8.75 1.36
N CYS A 178 -3.60 7.53 1.05
CA CYS A 178 -5.02 7.33 0.70
C CYS A 178 -5.94 7.48 1.91
N GLY A 179 -5.47 7.14 3.12
CA GLY A 179 -6.15 7.49 4.35
C GLY A 179 -6.34 9.00 4.49
N TYR A 180 -5.27 9.78 4.25
CA TYR A 180 -5.32 11.25 4.25
C TYR A 180 -6.35 11.79 3.24
N MET A 181 -6.29 11.30 2.00
CA MET A 181 -7.23 11.70 0.95
C MET A 181 -8.69 11.41 1.34
N ALA A 182 -8.96 10.24 1.93
CA ALA A 182 -10.30 9.86 2.37
C ALA A 182 -10.81 10.72 3.55
N GLY A 183 -9.95 11.03 4.52
CA GLY A 183 -10.28 11.92 5.64
C GLY A 183 -10.51 13.36 5.20
N TYR A 184 -9.64 13.86 4.33
CA TYR A 184 -9.78 15.19 3.73
C TYR A 184 -11.08 15.29 2.93
N ALA A 185 -11.35 14.30 2.05
CA ALA A 185 -12.59 14.24 1.27
C ALA A 185 -13.82 14.22 2.17
N ALA A 186 -13.85 13.39 3.23
CA ALA A 186 -14.98 13.30 4.14
C ALA A 186 -15.37 14.67 4.72
N VAL A 187 -14.39 15.43 5.20
CA VAL A 187 -14.65 16.76 5.78
C VAL A 187 -15.04 17.79 4.72
N LYS A 188 -14.40 17.77 3.54
CA LYS A 188 -14.76 18.66 2.41
C LYS A 188 -16.17 18.37 1.89
N LEU A 189 -16.65 17.12 2.02
CA LEU A 189 -18.01 16.72 1.68
C LEU A 189 -19.02 17.02 2.80
N GLY A 190 -18.58 17.61 3.92
CA GLY A 190 -19.43 18.13 4.98
C GLY A 190 -19.59 17.25 6.22
N TYR A 191 -18.89 16.11 6.30
CA TYR A 191 -18.93 15.23 7.48
C TYR A 191 -17.93 15.72 8.53
N THR A 192 -18.41 16.03 9.73
CA THR A 192 -17.59 16.55 10.84
C THR A 192 -17.56 15.61 12.07
N LYS A 193 -18.48 14.66 12.15
CA LYS A 193 -18.50 13.64 13.18
C LYS A 193 -18.15 12.29 12.56
N LEU A 194 -16.86 12.01 12.60
CA LEU A 194 -16.27 10.86 11.92
C LEU A 194 -16.09 9.66 12.87
N GLY A 195 -15.87 8.51 12.29
CA GLY A 195 -15.40 7.32 12.98
C GLY A 195 -14.32 6.62 12.16
N TYR A 196 -13.36 5.99 12.84
CA TYR A 196 -12.41 5.07 12.27
C TYR A 196 -12.57 3.70 12.95
N LEU A 197 -13.03 2.72 12.19
CA LEU A 197 -13.12 1.33 12.60
C LEU A 197 -12.02 0.54 11.86
N GLY A 198 -10.86 0.36 12.50
CA GLY A 198 -9.81 -0.51 11.97
C GLY A 198 -10.12 -1.98 12.23
N GLY A 199 -9.62 -2.86 11.36
CA GLY A 199 -9.62 -4.30 11.64
C GLY A 199 -8.73 -4.63 12.83
N MET A 200 -7.55 -5.19 12.60
CA MET A 200 -6.49 -5.32 13.62
C MET A 200 -5.52 -4.14 13.53
N ALA A 201 -4.85 -3.81 14.64
CA ALA A 201 -3.86 -2.73 14.72
C ALA A 201 -2.51 -3.14 14.08
N VAL A 202 -2.55 -3.61 12.84
CA VAL A 202 -1.36 -3.96 12.05
C VAL A 202 -0.82 -2.74 11.30
N PRO A 203 0.45 -2.73 10.85
CA PRO A 203 1.08 -1.53 10.31
C PRO A 203 0.29 -0.82 9.22
N ALA A 204 -0.27 -1.54 8.24
CA ALA A 204 -1.09 -0.97 7.16
C ALA A 204 -2.34 -0.26 7.70
N VAL A 205 -3.10 -0.94 8.57
CA VAL A 205 -4.34 -0.40 9.17
C VAL A 205 -4.05 0.82 10.04
N VAL A 206 -2.92 0.82 10.77
CA VAL A 206 -2.49 1.99 11.55
C VAL A 206 -2.15 3.17 10.63
N ARG A 207 -1.44 2.94 9.50
CA ARG A 207 -1.13 4.00 8.53
C ARG A 207 -2.39 4.62 7.93
N TYR A 208 -3.35 3.80 7.50
CA TYR A 208 -4.66 4.30 7.03
C TYR A 208 -5.33 5.23 8.04
N GLY A 209 -5.45 4.78 9.30
CA GLY A 209 -6.13 5.55 10.34
C GLY A 209 -5.39 6.83 10.72
N TYR A 210 -4.06 6.78 10.76
CA TYR A 210 -3.24 7.96 11.03
C TYR A 210 -3.37 9.00 9.90
N GLY A 211 -3.29 8.56 8.65
CA GLY A 211 -3.52 9.44 7.50
C GLY A 211 -4.93 10.02 7.50
N PHE A 212 -5.94 9.21 7.77
CA PHE A 212 -7.34 9.64 7.82
C PHE A 212 -7.57 10.80 8.79
N LEU A 213 -7.04 10.70 10.01
CA LEU A 213 -7.15 11.77 11.00
C LEU A 213 -6.43 13.04 10.53
N GLN A 214 -5.23 12.93 9.96
CA GLN A 214 -4.49 14.10 9.47
C GLN A 214 -5.18 14.79 8.30
N GLY A 215 -5.76 14.02 7.37
CA GLY A 215 -6.53 14.56 6.26
C GLY A 215 -7.79 15.30 6.73
N ALA A 216 -8.48 14.71 7.70
CA ALA A 216 -9.65 15.34 8.32
C ALA A 216 -9.28 16.65 9.03
N ASP A 217 -8.21 16.65 9.81
CA ASP A 217 -7.71 17.85 10.50
C ASP A 217 -7.29 18.96 9.52
N ALA A 218 -6.64 18.60 8.41
CA ALA A 218 -6.22 19.56 7.38
C ALA A 218 -7.43 20.23 6.73
N ALA A 219 -8.43 19.45 6.30
CA ALA A 219 -9.65 20.00 5.72
C ALA A 219 -10.46 20.82 6.73
N ALA A 220 -10.51 20.39 7.99
CA ALA A 220 -11.17 21.13 9.07
C ALA A 220 -10.52 22.50 9.30
N ALA A 221 -9.19 22.56 9.30
CA ALA A 221 -8.44 23.81 9.43
C ALA A 221 -8.72 24.77 8.26
N GLU A 222 -8.78 24.27 7.02
CA GLU A 222 -9.12 25.08 5.84
C GLU A 222 -10.54 25.64 5.89
N LEU A 223 -11.49 24.83 6.34
CA LEU A 223 -12.90 25.23 6.40
C LEU A 223 -13.25 26.01 7.67
N GLY A 224 -12.36 26.03 8.68
CA GLY A 224 -12.62 26.66 9.97
C GLY A 224 -13.70 25.94 10.78
N VAL A 225 -13.81 24.62 10.66
CA VAL A 225 -14.75 23.77 11.39
C VAL A 225 -14.03 22.89 12.41
N GLU A 226 -14.77 22.38 13.40
CA GLU A 226 -14.27 21.38 14.33
C GLU A 226 -14.69 20.00 13.85
N VAL A 227 -13.79 19.01 13.96
CA VAL A 227 -14.03 17.60 13.61
C VAL A 227 -13.85 16.74 14.85
N GLU A 228 -14.77 15.82 15.07
CA GLU A 228 -14.67 14.78 16.09
C GLU A 228 -14.51 13.43 15.40
N CYS A 229 -13.66 12.54 15.94
CA CYS A 229 -13.50 11.20 15.41
C CYS A 229 -13.46 10.15 16.52
N ASN A 230 -14.41 9.22 16.49
CA ASN A 230 -14.34 8.00 17.28
C ASN A 230 -13.32 7.05 16.64
N TYR A 231 -12.46 6.41 17.42
CA TYR A 231 -11.37 5.58 16.90
C TYR A 231 -11.28 4.26 17.67
N ALA A 232 -11.44 3.13 16.97
CA ALA A 232 -11.31 1.79 17.58
C ALA A 232 -10.86 0.75 16.55
N TYR A 233 -10.43 -0.41 17.07
CA TYR A 233 -10.14 -1.61 16.30
C TYR A 233 -11.12 -2.73 16.66
N GLY A 234 -11.62 -3.45 15.63
CA GLY A 234 -12.49 -4.61 15.80
C GLY A 234 -11.74 -5.89 16.19
N ASN A 235 -10.40 -5.88 16.10
CA ASN A 235 -9.49 -7.02 16.33
C ASN A 235 -9.71 -8.21 15.39
N GLN A 236 -10.34 -7.97 14.24
CA GLN A 236 -10.58 -8.95 13.16
C GLN A 236 -10.90 -8.21 11.86
N PHE A 237 -10.89 -8.91 10.71
CA PHE A 237 -11.13 -8.32 9.38
C PHE A 237 -12.51 -8.68 8.81
N PHE A 238 -13.46 -9.01 9.62
CA PHE A 238 -14.85 -9.28 9.24
C PHE A 238 -15.80 -8.66 10.26
N GLY A 239 -17.06 -8.41 9.85
CA GLY A 239 -18.09 -7.89 10.74
C GLY A 239 -18.72 -8.98 11.59
N ASP A 240 -19.17 -8.59 12.78
CA ASP A 240 -19.97 -9.44 13.67
C ASP A 240 -20.97 -8.61 14.49
N ALA A 241 -21.74 -9.30 15.33
CA ALA A 241 -22.77 -8.66 16.14
C ALA A 241 -22.22 -7.68 17.19
N ASP A 242 -21.04 -7.96 17.75
CA ASP A 242 -20.43 -7.11 18.79
C ASP A 242 -19.89 -5.82 18.15
N ILE A 243 -19.22 -5.92 16.98
CA ILE A 243 -18.77 -4.76 16.22
C ILE A 243 -19.95 -3.95 15.73
N THR A 244 -21.02 -4.60 15.22
CA THR A 244 -22.24 -3.91 14.80
C THR A 244 -22.89 -3.16 15.97
N ALA A 245 -22.94 -3.75 17.16
CA ALA A 245 -23.48 -3.09 18.35
C ALA A 245 -22.63 -1.87 18.76
N ALA A 246 -21.31 -1.95 18.65
CA ALA A 246 -20.41 -0.80 18.89
C ALA A 246 -20.65 0.32 17.86
N MET A 247 -20.83 -0.02 16.59
CA MET A 247 -21.15 0.94 15.53
C MET A 247 -22.54 1.57 15.72
N ASP A 248 -23.53 0.78 16.17
CA ASP A 248 -24.84 1.31 16.53
C ASP A 248 -24.74 2.42 17.60
N VAL A 249 -23.87 2.23 18.61
CA VAL A 249 -23.64 3.25 19.65
C VAL A 249 -23.02 4.51 19.03
N TRP A 250 -22.05 4.38 18.13
CA TRP A 250 -21.41 5.54 17.49
C TRP A 250 -22.42 6.34 16.65
N TYR A 251 -23.14 5.69 15.76
CA TYR A 251 -24.10 6.36 14.90
C TYR A 251 -25.27 6.96 15.68
N GLN A 252 -25.78 6.29 16.73
CA GLN A 252 -26.80 6.84 17.61
C GLN A 252 -26.30 8.06 18.42
N ALA A 253 -25.02 8.12 18.74
CA ALA A 253 -24.39 9.29 19.36
C ALA A 253 -24.11 10.44 18.38
N GLY A 254 -24.38 10.23 17.07
CA GLY A 254 -24.30 11.26 16.06
C GLY A 254 -23.10 11.17 15.13
N THR A 255 -22.31 10.07 15.14
CA THR A 255 -21.31 9.81 14.11
C THR A 255 -21.99 9.80 12.76
N GLU A 256 -21.48 10.51 11.79
CA GLU A 256 -22.07 10.72 10.47
C GLU A 256 -21.48 9.75 9.43
N CYS A 257 -20.17 9.52 9.50
CA CYS A 257 -19.43 8.71 8.53
C CYS A 257 -18.33 7.92 9.23
N VAL A 258 -18.24 6.60 9.00
CA VAL A 258 -17.22 5.71 9.55
C VAL A 258 -16.33 5.18 8.43
N PHE A 259 -15.02 5.37 8.56
CA PHE A 259 -14.06 4.66 7.72
C PHE A 259 -13.87 3.25 8.28
N ALA A 260 -14.37 2.25 7.56
CA ALA A 260 -14.28 0.84 7.90
C ALA A 260 -13.05 0.21 7.22
N CYS A 261 -11.91 0.24 7.92
CA CYS A 261 -10.60 -0.12 7.39
C CYS A 261 -10.22 -1.55 7.77
N GLY A 262 -10.63 -2.53 6.96
CA GLY A 262 -10.20 -3.91 7.19
C GLY A 262 -11.10 -4.97 6.58
N GLY A 263 -10.85 -5.36 5.32
CA GLY A 263 -11.56 -6.46 4.66
C GLY A 263 -13.08 -6.31 4.71
N GLY A 264 -13.75 -7.32 5.21
CA GLY A 264 -15.20 -7.38 5.35
C GLY A 264 -15.79 -6.68 6.60
N ILE A 265 -14.98 -5.96 7.41
CA ILE A 265 -15.47 -5.30 8.64
C ILE A 265 -16.50 -4.19 8.33
N PHE A 266 -16.48 -3.67 7.08
CA PHE A 266 -17.46 -2.68 6.62
C PHE A 266 -18.91 -3.14 6.82
N THR A 267 -19.17 -4.45 6.80
CA THR A 267 -20.52 -5.00 6.96
C THR A 267 -21.15 -4.55 8.28
N SER A 268 -20.40 -4.56 9.38
CA SER A 268 -20.87 -4.07 10.68
C SER A 268 -21.10 -2.55 10.69
N ALA A 269 -20.21 -1.77 10.09
CA ALA A 269 -20.36 -0.31 10.02
C ALA A 269 -21.57 0.08 9.13
N ALA A 270 -21.70 -0.56 7.95
CA ALA A 270 -22.78 -0.27 7.01
C ALA A 270 -24.14 -0.72 7.54
N GLU A 271 -24.22 -1.87 8.23
CA GLU A 271 -25.45 -2.33 8.89
C GLU A 271 -25.93 -1.31 9.93
N ALA A 272 -25.02 -0.79 10.76
CA ALA A 272 -25.35 0.22 11.75
C ALA A 272 -25.73 1.55 11.10
N ALA A 273 -24.96 2.00 10.09
CA ALA A 273 -25.21 3.22 9.34
C ALA A 273 -26.60 3.23 8.69
N ALA A 274 -27.02 2.11 8.09
CA ALA A 274 -28.30 1.96 7.42
C ALA A 274 -29.51 2.24 8.33
N LYS A 275 -29.38 1.98 9.63
CA LYS A 275 -30.46 2.17 10.62
C LYS A 275 -30.77 3.66 10.87
N VAL A 276 -29.82 4.55 10.62
CA VAL A 276 -29.93 5.98 10.95
C VAL A 276 -29.63 6.90 9.77
N GLY A 277 -29.35 6.36 8.59
CA GLY A 277 -28.95 7.13 7.41
C GLY A 277 -27.50 7.65 7.48
N GLY A 278 -26.65 7.00 8.27
CA GLY A 278 -25.21 7.25 8.31
C GLY A 278 -24.49 6.80 7.03
N LYS A 279 -23.19 7.07 6.96
CA LYS A 279 -22.35 6.79 5.80
C LYS A 279 -21.12 5.97 6.20
N VAL A 280 -20.50 5.35 5.20
CA VAL A 280 -19.24 4.63 5.38
C VAL A 280 -18.19 5.05 4.33
N ILE A 281 -16.92 4.81 4.65
CA ILE A 281 -15.80 4.87 3.73
C ILE A 281 -15.23 3.46 3.63
N GLY A 282 -15.00 2.99 2.41
CA GLY A 282 -14.44 1.68 2.10
C GLY A 282 -12.92 1.65 2.11
N VAL A 283 -12.33 0.46 1.90
CA VAL A 283 -10.87 0.25 1.94
C VAL A 283 -10.40 -0.68 0.82
N ASP A 284 -9.13 -0.59 0.48
CA ASP A 284 -8.36 -1.40 -0.47
C ASP A 284 -8.79 -1.26 -1.93
N VAL A 285 -10.07 -1.35 -2.20
CA VAL A 285 -10.68 -1.20 -3.52
C VAL A 285 -11.84 -0.21 -3.46
N ASP A 286 -12.40 0.15 -4.61
CA ASP A 286 -13.69 0.84 -4.63
C ASP A 286 -14.79 -0.10 -4.14
N GLN A 287 -15.16 0.05 -2.86
CA GLN A 287 -16.21 -0.77 -2.25
C GLN A 287 -17.63 -0.22 -2.48
N ALA A 288 -17.80 0.94 -3.14
CA ALA A 288 -19.12 1.53 -3.36
C ALA A 288 -20.08 0.57 -4.09
N PRO A 289 -19.71 -0.13 -5.17
CA PRO A 289 -20.63 -1.06 -5.82
C PRO A 289 -21.14 -2.17 -4.90
N THR A 290 -20.29 -2.64 -3.99
CA THR A 290 -20.63 -3.68 -3.02
C THR A 290 -21.49 -3.15 -1.88
N ILE A 291 -21.03 -2.09 -1.23
CA ILE A 291 -21.67 -1.54 -0.03
C ILE A 291 -23.03 -0.95 -0.40
N ASP A 292 -23.07 -0.14 -1.45
CA ASP A 292 -24.31 0.49 -1.91
C ASP A 292 -25.31 -0.56 -2.42
N GLY A 293 -24.83 -1.61 -3.07
CA GLY A 293 -25.66 -2.73 -3.50
C GLY A 293 -26.31 -3.51 -2.36
N LEU A 294 -25.65 -3.61 -1.20
CA LEU A 294 -26.13 -4.34 -0.04
C LEU A 294 -26.96 -3.48 0.94
N TYR A 295 -26.58 -2.21 1.13
CA TYR A 295 -27.11 -1.37 2.21
C TYR A 295 -27.83 -0.12 1.71
N GLY A 296 -27.83 0.15 0.41
CA GLY A 296 -28.56 1.24 -0.21
C GLY A 296 -27.66 2.24 -0.92
N GLU A 297 -28.14 2.74 -2.06
CA GLU A 297 -27.44 3.70 -2.92
C GLU A 297 -26.98 4.93 -2.13
N GLY A 298 -25.71 5.31 -2.35
CA GLY A 298 -25.07 6.45 -1.70
C GLY A 298 -24.70 6.20 -0.24
N MET A 299 -24.64 4.95 0.23
CA MET A 299 -24.10 4.59 1.54
C MET A 299 -22.62 4.92 1.63
N THR A 300 -21.86 4.66 0.56
CA THR A 300 -20.40 4.83 0.51
C THR A 300 -20.02 6.24 0.07
N VAL A 301 -19.29 6.97 0.89
CA VAL A 301 -18.80 8.33 0.58
C VAL A 301 -17.62 8.28 -0.40
N THR A 302 -16.67 7.42 -0.13
CA THR A 302 -15.45 7.15 -0.90
C THR A 302 -14.83 5.83 -0.42
N SER A 303 -13.70 5.44 -1.00
CA SER A 303 -12.87 4.34 -0.52
C SER A 303 -11.39 4.73 -0.52
N ALA A 304 -10.64 4.36 0.52
CA ALA A 304 -9.19 4.53 0.54
C ALA A 304 -8.56 3.29 -0.13
N MET A 305 -8.15 3.44 -1.39
CA MET A 305 -7.72 2.33 -2.23
C MET A 305 -6.21 2.11 -2.21
N LYS A 306 -5.78 0.86 -2.36
CA LYS A 306 -4.40 0.51 -2.66
C LYS A 306 -4.30 -0.46 -3.84
N GLY A 307 -3.20 -0.36 -4.58
CA GLY A 307 -2.99 -0.98 -5.87
C GLY A 307 -2.66 -2.48 -5.82
N LEU A 308 -3.48 -3.29 -5.14
CA LEU A 308 -3.29 -4.74 -5.01
C LEU A 308 -3.26 -5.44 -6.36
N ALA A 309 -4.28 -5.18 -7.18
CA ALA A 309 -4.40 -5.80 -8.50
C ALA A 309 -3.28 -5.40 -9.47
N PRO A 310 -2.94 -4.10 -9.66
CA PRO A 310 -1.83 -3.73 -10.52
C PRO A 310 -0.49 -4.26 -10.01
N THR A 311 -0.23 -4.24 -8.70
CA THR A 311 1.00 -4.81 -8.12
C THR A 311 1.12 -6.30 -8.44
N THR A 312 0.07 -7.08 -8.17
CA THR A 312 0.04 -8.52 -8.42
C THR A 312 0.27 -8.82 -9.90
N LYS A 313 -0.51 -8.19 -10.80
CA LYS A 313 -0.40 -8.40 -12.25
C LYS A 313 0.97 -8.01 -12.79
N ASN A 314 1.54 -6.88 -12.33
CA ASN A 314 2.87 -6.42 -12.73
C ASN A 314 3.96 -7.39 -12.30
N GLN A 315 3.89 -7.93 -11.08
CA GLN A 315 4.89 -8.89 -10.61
C GLN A 315 4.79 -10.23 -11.35
N LEU A 316 3.58 -10.72 -11.63
CA LEU A 316 3.39 -11.91 -12.47
C LEU A 316 3.93 -11.71 -13.89
N ALA A 317 3.73 -10.53 -14.47
CA ALA A 317 4.31 -10.16 -15.77
C ALA A 317 5.84 -10.12 -15.70
N ASN A 318 6.42 -9.53 -14.66
CA ASN A 318 7.86 -9.50 -14.46
C ASN A 318 8.46 -10.91 -14.35
N VAL A 319 7.79 -11.84 -13.65
CA VAL A 319 8.25 -13.23 -13.58
C VAL A 319 8.20 -13.87 -14.97
N LYS A 320 7.06 -13.78 -15.65
CA LYS A 320 6.86 -14.35 -16.99
C LYS A 320 7.89 -13.84 -18.01
N ASP A 321 8.20 -12.54 -17.96
CA ASP A 321 9.13 -11.86 -18.87
C ASP A 321 10.60 -12.04 -18.48
N GLY A 322 10.91 -12.79 -17.39
CA GLY A 322 12.27 -12.94 -16.88
C GLY A 322 12.87 -11.65 -16.28
N LYS A 323 12.02 -10.70 -15.88
CA LYS A 323 12.37 -9.40 -15.31
C LYS A 323 12.14 -9.31 -13.81
N PHE A 324 11.86 -10.45 -13.16
CA PHE A 324 11.60 -10.47 -11.73
C PHE A 324 12.79 -9.93 -10.94
N ALA A 325 12.55 -8.93 -10.11
CA ALA A 325 13.56 -8.28 -9.29
C ALA A 325 13.25 -8.53 -7.80
N GLY A 326 13.62 -9.69 -7.30
CA GLY A 326 13.53 -10.04 -5.88
C GLY A 326 14.64 -9.42 -5.04
N GLY A 327 14.78 -9.90 -3.81
CA GLY A 327 15.75 -9.40 -2.84
C GLY A 327 15.40 -7.99 -2.31
N LYS A 328 14.16 -7.51 -2.50
CA LYS A 328 13.75 -6.16 -2.10
C LYS A 328 12.33 -6.09 -1.54
N ILE A 329 12.10 -5.08 -0.73
CA ILE A 329 10.79 -4.60 -0.34
C ILE A 329 10.58 -3.24 -1.02
N GLU A 330 9.50 -3.10 -1.77
CA GLU A 330 9.16 -1.89 -2.51
C GLU A 330 8.01 -1.17 -1.81
N THR A 331 8.16 0.15 -1.61
CA THR A 331 7.07 0.97 -1.07
C THR A 331 6.36 1.65 -2.23
N LEU A 332 5.09 1.33 -2.42
CA LEU A 332 4.26 1.79 -3.51
C LEU A 332 3.30 2.89 -3.03
N GLY A 333 3.26 3.98 -3.76
CA GLY A 333 2.47 5.15 -3.38
C GLY A 333 2.01 5.97 -4.57
N LEU A 334 2.18 7.29 -4.48
CA LEU A 334 1.92 8.20 -5.59
C LEU A 334 3.09 8.20 -6.56
N VAL A 335 2.81 7.98 -7.83
CA VAL A 335 3.80 7.90 -8.91
C VAL A 335 3.45 8.82 -10.09
N SER A 336 2.26 9.41 -10.09
CA SER A 336 1.73 10.21 -11.19
C SER A 336 0.75 11.28 -10.69
N ASP A 337 0.65 12.39 -11.45
CA ASP A 337 -0.40 13.40 -11.27
C ASP A 337 -1.78 12.90 -11.76
N THR A 338 -1.82 11.77 -12.45
CA THR A 338 -3.05 11.11 -12.87
C THR A 338 -3.51 10.14 -11.77
N PRO A 339 -4.68 10.36 -11.13
CA PRO A 339 -5.12 9.55 -10.00
C PRO A 339 -5.08 8.05 -10.27
N ALA A 340 -5.58 7.59 -11.42
CA ALA A 340 -5.71 6.18 -11.78
C ALA A 340 -4.37 5.43 -11.95
N ASP A 341 -3.25 6.15 -12.10
CA ASP A 341 -1.93 5.56 -12.27
C ASP A 341 -1.25 5.25 -10.92
N ASN A 342 -1.85 5.71 -9.81
CA ASN A 342 -1.25 5.62 -8.49
C ASN A 342 -1.60 4.30 -7.77
N TYR A 343 -0.70 3.87 -6.90
CA TYR A 343 -0.92 2.70 -6.03
C TYR A 343 -1.73 3.02 -4.77
N VAL A 344 -1.94 4.29 -4.46
CA VAL A 344 -2.81 4.76 -3.38
C VAL A 344 -3.65 5.92 -3.90
N GLN A 345 -4.97 5.85 -3.69
CA GLN A 345 -5.91 6.82 -4.27
C GLN A 345 -7.30 6.73 -3.63
N ILE A 346 -8.20 7.65 -3.98
CA ILE A 346 -9.64 7.51 -3.81
C ILE A 346 -10.31 7.32 -5.18
N PRO A 347 -11.44 6.60 -5.28
CA PRO A 347 -12.05 6.22 -6.55
C PRO A 347 -12.82 7.36 -7.22
N GLU A 348 -13.14 7.17 -8.49
CA GLU A 348 -14.05 8.04 -9.25
C GLU A 348 -15.49 8.02 -8.69
N SER A 349 -15.88 6.95 -7.99
CA SER A 349 -17.17 6.81 -7.31
C SER A 349 -17.33 7.67 -6.06
N THR A 350 -16.27 8.39 -5.64
CA THR A 350 -16.33 9.37 -4.54
C THR A 350 -17.49 10.33 -4.75
N GLN A 351 -18.27 10.60 -3.71
CA GLN A 351 -19.43 11.48 -3.76
C GLN A 351 -19.04 12.96 -3.93
N TYR A 352 -18.32 13.26 -5.03
CA TYR A 352 -17.92 14.62 -5.35
C TYR A 352 -19.10 15.58 -5.42
N CYS A 353 -18.88 16.82 -5.02
CA CYS A 353 -19.87 17.88 -5.03
C CYS A 353 -19.18 19.24 -5.24
N ASP A 354 -19.96 20.36 -5.24
CA ASP A 354 -19.42 21.70 -5.46
C ASP A 354 -18.35 22.12 -4.44
N SER A 355 -18.35 21.55 -3.24
CA SER A 355 -17.36 21.84 -2.19
C SER A 355 -16.08 21.01 -2.28
N PHE A 356 -16.11 19.91 -3.02
CA PHE A 356 -14.97 19.03 -3.28
C PHE A 356 -15.20 18.28 -4.59
N THR A 357 -14.49 18.67 -5.62
CA THR A 357 -14.58 18.12 -6.97
C THR A 357 -13.46 17.13 -7.26
N ALA A 358 -13.56 16.39 -8.36
CA ALA A 358 -12.46 15.54 -8.82
C ALA A 358 -11.21 16.37 -9.18
N ASP A 359 -11.37 17.60 -9.65
CA ASP A 359 -10.26 18.52 -9.92
C ASP A 359 -9.58 18.96 -8.60
N ASP A 360 -10.35 19.21 -7.52
CA ASP A 360 -9.79 19.49 -6.20
C ASP A 360 -8.99 18.29 -5.67
N TYR A 361 -9.48 17.08 -5.88
CA TYR A 361 -8.75 15.86 -5.53
C TYR A 361 -7.44 15.75 -6.30
N ALA A 362 -7.44 15.99 -7.62
CA ALA A 362 -6.23 15.94 -8.43
C ALA A 362 -5.17 16.95 -7.96
N LEU A 363 -5.59 18.09 -7.38
CA LEU A 363 -4.68 19.09 -6.83
C LEU A 363 -4.00 18.66 -5.51
N LEU A 364 -4.51 17.63 -4.82
CA LEU A 364 -3.86 17.08 -3.62
C LEU A 364 -2.64 16.21 -3.96
N LEU A 365 -2.60 15.61 -5.15
CA LEU A 365 -1.57 14.64 -5.52
C LEU A 365 -0.15 15.23 -5.62
N PRO A 366 0.09 16.41 -6.21
CA PRO A 366 1.43 16.98 -6.31
C PRO A 366 2.08 17.30 -4.95
N PHE A 367 1.28 17.58 -3.94
CA PHE A 367 1.77 17.87 -2.58
C PHE A 367 2.23 16.62 -1.84
N ALA A 368 1.80 15.45 -2.29
CA ALA A 368 2.14 14.17 -1.66
C ALA A 368 3.34 13.48 -2.34
N ILE A 369 3.72 13.88 -3.56
CA ILE A 369 4.87 13.34 -4.31
C ILE A 369 6.20 14.04 -3.90
N GLY A 370 6.14 15.17 -3.20
CA GLY A 370 7.29 15.94 -2.69
C GLY A 370 7.71 15.50 -1.32
#